data_0e9aed1ef30b52f10aff459bcf0ce263
#
_entry.id   0e9aed1ef30b52f10aff459bcf0ce263
#
_cell.length_a   1.000
_cell.length_b   1.000
_cell.length_c   1.000
_cell.angle_alpha   90.00
_cell.angle_beta   90.00
_cell.angle_gamma   90.00
#
_symmetry.space_group_name_H-M   'P 1'
#
loop_
_entity.id
_entity.type
_entity.pdbx_description
1 polymer ?
#
loop_
_entity_poly.entity_id
_entity_poly.type
_entity_poly.pdbx_seq_one_letter_code
_entity_poly.pdbx_strand_id
1 'polypeptide(L)'
;MISFSIPGKPQPKQRPRVTSRGTYTPQATVDYERLVGWQCRSVYKGKPLTQAVKLTVRVFFKLPKRTVKEKGDWHTQRPDTTNVIKAIEDGLNGIAYVDDSQIAYSIVTKQWASEDYVIVELEEL
;
A
#
# COMPACT_ATOMS: atom_id res chain seq x y z
N MET A 1 18.06 -0.21 0.72
CA MET A 1 16.63 -0.61 0.79
C MET A 1 15.83 0.49 1.47
N ILE A 2 14.66 0.81 0.93
CA ILE A 2 13.72 1.75 1.55
C ILE A 2 12.69 0.91 2.31
N SER A 3 12.50 1.17 3.60
CA SER A 3 11.55 0.43 4.42
C SER A 3 10.81 1.39 5.35
N PHE A 4 9.49 1.26 5.41
CA PHE A 4 8.66 2.09 6.28
C PHE A 4 7.35 1.38 6.59
N SER A 5 6.62 1.90 7.58
CA SER A 5 5.29 1.40 7.92
C SER A 5 4.25 2.50 7.69
N ILE A 6 3.02 2.06 7.43
CA ILE A 6 1.87 2.95 7.28
C ILE A 6 0.89 2.58 8.38
N PRO A 7 0.62 3.49 9.32
CA PRO A 7 -0.31 3.19 10.42
C PRO A 7 -1.76 3.20 9.94
N GLY A 8 -2.60 2.48 10.68
CA GLY A 8 -4.03 2.51 10.46
C GLY A 8 -4.53 1.51 9.44
N LYS A 9 -5.84 1.47 9.26
CA LYS A 9 -6.50 0.50 8.40
C LYS A 9 -6.11 0.72 6.94
N PRO A 10 -5.65 -0.34 6.24
CA PRO A 10 -5.32 -0.23 4.82
C PRO A 10 -6.55 0.19 4.00
N GLN A 11 -6.33 1.14 3.08
CA GLN A 11 -7.38 1.62 2.20
C GLN A 11 -7.12 1.08 0.80
N PRO A 12 -7.99 0.21 0.26
CA PRO A 12 -7.80 -0.31 -1.08
C PRO A 12 -8.03 0.77 -2.13
N LYS A 13 -7.39 0.61 -3.29
CA LYS A 13 -7.61 1.50 -4.42
C LYS A 13 -9.05 1.37 -4.88
N GLN A 14 -9.76 2.48 -4.92
CA GLN A 14 -11.11 2.55 -5.42
C GLN A 14 -11.12 2.98 -6.88
N ARG A 15 -12.09 2.48 -7.65
CA ARG A 15 -12.24 2.90 -9.03
C ARG A 15 -12.66 4.36 -9.09
N PRO A 16 -12.17 5.14 -10.07
CA PRO A 16 -12.67 6.49 -10.29
C PRO A 16 -14.19 6.46 -10.51
N ARG A 17 -14.86 7.44 -9.95
CA ARG A 17 -16.32 7.58 -10.13
C ARG A 17 -16.61 8.51 -11.29
N VAL A 18 -17.56 8.11 -12.14
CA VAL A 18 -18.00 8.91 -13.28
C VAL A 18 -19.31 9.58 -12.92
N THR A 19 -19.36 10.89 -13.09
CA THR A 19 -20.57 11.70 -12.87
C THR A 19 -20.82 12.57 -14.08
N SER A 20 -21.96 13.28 -14.11
CA SER A 20 -22.28 14.25 -15.16
C SER A 20 -21.25 15.39 -15.25
N ARG A 21 -20.46 15.60 -14.20
CA ARG A 21 -19.43 16.64 -14.14
C ARG A 21 -18.03 16.12 -14.47
N GLY A 22 -17.88 14.83 -14.79
CA GLY A 22 -16.61 14.20 -15.12
C GLY A 22 -16.25 13.05 -14.21
N THR A 23 -14.99 12.63 -14.26
CA THR A 23 -14.46 11.51 -13.50
C THR A 23 -13.62 12.03 -12.34
N TYR A 24 -13.77 11.44 -11.15
CA TYR A 24 -12.96 11.78 -9.99
C TYR A 24 -12.56 10.54 -9.18
N THR A 25 -11.44 10.65 -8.47
CA THR A 25 -10.97 9.62 -7.55
C THR A 25 -11.58 9.86 -6.16
N PRO A 26 -12.18 8.82 -5.52
CA PRO A 26 -12.72 8.98 -4.18
C PRO A 26 -11.70 9.53 -3.19
N GLN A 27 -12.15 10.40 -2.28
CA GLN A 27 -11.28 11.11 -1.36
C GLN A 27 -10.48 10.18 -0.44
N ALA A 28 -11.08 9.07 0.01
CA ALA A 28 -10.38 8.11 0.86
C ALA A 28 -9.14 7.54 0.17
N THR A 29 -9.22 7.28 -1.13
CA THR A 29 -8.09 6.81 -1.92
C THR A 29 -7.01 7.88 -2.00
N VAL A 30 -7.39 9.12 -2.29
CA VAL A 30 -6.46 10.25 -2.38
C VAL A 30 -5.73 10.45 -1.05
N ASP A 31 -6.45 10.42 0.06
CA ASP A 31 -5.89 10.61 1.39
C ASP A 31 -4.90 9.51 1.75
N TYR A 32 -5.23 8.27 1.41
CA TYR A 32 -4.35 7.14 1.72
C TYR A 32 -3.06 7.20 0.87
N GLU A 33 -3.17 7.51 -0.41
CA GLU A 33 -2.00 7.66 -1.28
C GLU A 33 -1.09 8.77 -0.76
N ARG A 34 -1.66 9.85 -0.26
CA ARG A 34 -0.89 10.95 0.34
C ARG A 34 -0.16 10.48 1.61
N LEU A 35 -0.83 9.71 2.45
CA LEU A 35 -0.21 9.13 3.65
C LEU A 35 0.95 8.21 3.29
N VAL A 36 0.77 7.35 2.29
CA VAL A 36 1.83 6.46 1.79
C VAL A 36 3.06 7.29 1.37
N GLY A 37 2.84 8.34 0.60
CA GLY A 37 3.91 9.22 0.14
C GLY A 37 4.64 9.89 1.29
N TRP A 38 3.92 10.39 2.29
CA TRP A 38 4.53 11.02 3.47
C TRP A 38 5.38 10.06 4.27
N GLN A 39 4.88 8.83 4.48
CA GLN A 39 5.64 7.82 5.22
C GLN A 39 6.92 7.43 4.47
N CYS A 40 6.86 7.34 3.16
CA CYS A 40 8.06 7.10 2.36
C CYS A 40 9.05 8.26 2.49
N ARG A 41 8.58 9.50 2.37
CA ARG A 41 9.45 10.68 2.47
C ARG A 41 10.09 10.82 3.84
N SER A 42 9.49 10.28 4.88
CA SER A 42 10.07 10.34 6.23
C SER A 42 11.37 9.54 6.35
N VAL A 43 11.56 8.54 5.48
CA VAL A 43 12.75 7.67 5.50
C VAL A 43 13.59 7.80 4.23
N TYR A 44 13.02 8.24 3.12
CA TYR A 44 13.73 8.37 1.86
C TYR A 44 13.58 9.78 1.29
N LYS A 45 14.68 10.54 1.29
CA LYS A 45 14.71 11.93 0.83
C LYS A 45 15.48 12.13 -0.46
N GLY A 46 15.88 11.03 -1.09
CA GLY A 46 16.60 11.07 -2.35
C GLY A 46 15.67 11.30 -3.54
N LYS A 47 16.26 11.35 -4.72
CA LYS A 47 15.51 11.42 -5.96
C LYS A 47 14.79 10.11 -6.22
N PRO A 48 13.64 10.12 -6.93
CA PRO A 48 12.99 8.88 -7.32
C PRO A 48 13.93 7.93 -8.03
N LEU A 49 13.84 6.65 -7.67
CA LEU A 49 14.65 5.61 -8.30
C LEU A 49 14.31 5.50 -9.78
N THR A 50 15.30 5.20 -10.62
CA THR A 50 15.13 5.10 -12.08
C THR A 50 15.32 3.68 -12.62
N GLN A 51 15.77 2.75 -11.78
CA GLN A 51 16.00 1.36 -12.15
C GLN A 51 14.79 0.49 -11.85
N ALA A 52 14.86 -0.77 -12.25
CA ALA A 52 13.85 -1.75 -11.86
C ALA A 52 13.84 -1.92 -10.34
N VAL A 53 12.66 -2.09 -9.75
CA VAL A 53 12.50 -2.20 -8.30
C VAL A 53 11.71 -3.44 -7.93
N LYS A 54 11.98 -3.94 -6.72
CA LYS A 54 11.18 -4.95 -6.06
C LYS A 54 10.38 -4.28 -4.94
N LEU A 55 9.07 -4.48 -4.96
CA LEU A 55 8.17 -3.94 -3.94
C LEU A 55 7.59 -5.09 -3.12
N THR A 56 7.77 -5.02 -1.81
CA THR A 56 7.17 -5.96 -0.86
C THR A 56 6.21 -5.20 0.04
N VAL A 57 4.96 -5.65 0.09
CA VAL A 57 3.91 -5.05 0.91
C VAL A 57 3.32 -6.12 1.82
N ARG A 58 3.42 -5.91 3.12
CA ARG A 58 2.83 -6.80 4.11
C ARG A 58 1.70 -6.07 4.81
N VAL A 59 0.49 -6.57 4.62
CA VAL A 59 -0.73 -5.92 5.10
C VAL A 59 -1.22 -6.67 6.33
N PHE A 60 -1.46 -5.91 7.42
CA PHE A 60 -1.93 -6.47 8.68
C PHE A 60 -3.27 -5.86 9.04
N PHE A 61 -4.25 -6.72 9.29
CA PHE A 61 -5.60 -6.32 9.66
C PHE A 61 -5.86 -6.70 11.12
N LYS A 62 -6.46 -5.77 11.84
CA LYS A 62 -6.81 -5.99 13.24
C LYS A 62 -7.82 -7.13 13.37
N LEU A 63 -7.49 -8.12 14.18
CA LEU A 63 -8.36 -9.24 14.44
C LEU A 63 -9.60 -8.78 15.22
N PRO A 64 -10.82 -9.12 14.76
CA PRO A 64 -12.04 -8.79 15.51
C PRO A 64 -12.01 -9.41 16.91
N LYS A 65 -12.49 -8.67 17.91
CA LYS A 65 -12.45 -9.08 19.31
C LYS A 65 -13.12 -10.43 19.59
N ARG A 66 -14.15 -10.78 18.81
CA ARG A 66 -14.93 -12.01 19.00
C ARG A 66 -14.42 -13.18 18.19
N THR A 67 -13.38 -12.97 17.41
CA THR A 67 -12.83 -14.01 16.53
C THR A 67 -11.56 -14.53 17.15
N VAL A 68 -11.52 -15.83 17.44
CA VAL A 68 -10.28 -16.49 17.85
C VAL A 68 -9.62 -17.02 16.60
N LYS A 69 -8.47 -16.48 16.29
CA LYS A 69 -7.64 -16.95 15.19
C LYS A 69 -6.31 -17.39 15.72
N GLU A 70 -5.74 -18.39 15.09
CA GLU A 70 -4.39 -18.80 15.42
C GLU A 70 -3.41 -17.74 14.92
N LYS A 71 -2.30 -17.60 15.62
CA LYS A 71 -1.25 -16.68 15.26
C LYS A 71 -0.72 -17.01 13.87
N GLY A 72 -0.63 -15.98 13.03
CA GLY A 72 -0.12 -16.15 11.68
C GLY A 72 -1.16 -16.51 10.63
N ASP A 73 -2.42 -16.52 11.03
CA ASP A 73 -3.50 -16.81 10.08
C ASP A 73 -3.54 -15.80 8.96
N TRP A 74 -3.75 -16.31 7.75
CA TRP A 74 -3.91 -15.46 6.58
C TRP A 74 -5.27 -14.79 6.59
N HIS A 75 -5.28 -13.53 6.16
CA HIS A 75 -6.50 -12.75 6.02
C HIS A 75 -7.10 -13.07 4.64
N THR A 76 -8.28 -13.68 4.62
CA THR A 76 -8.92 -14.14 3.38
C THR A 76 -10.20 -13.38 3.03
N GLN A 77 -10.42 -12.24 3.68
CA GLN A 77 -11.58 -11.38 3.43
C GLN A 77 -11.15 -10.20 2.53
N ARG A 78 -12.12 -9.41 2.09
CA ARG A 78 -11.82 -8.17 1.37
C ARG A 78 -11.04 -7.21 2.27
N PRO A 79 -10.19 -6.35 1.72
CA PRO A 79 -9.96 -6.11 0.29
C PRO A 79 -9.01 -7.13 -0.33
N ASP A 80 -9.03 -7.22 -1.67
CA ASP A 80 -8.12 -8.07 -2.43
C ASP A 80 -6.69 -7.52 -2.38
N THR A 81 -5.70 -8.40 -2.46
CA THR A 81 -4.28 -7.99 -2.46
C THR A 81 -3.98 -7.00 -3.58
N THR A 82 -4.55 -7.22 -4.77
CA THR A 82 -4.32 -6.35 -5.93
C THR A 82 -4.80 -4.93 -5.68
N ASN A 83 -5.91 -4.75 -4.99
CA ASN A 83 -6.45 -3.43 -4.69
C ASN A 83 -5.64 -2.71 -3.62
N VAL A 84 -5.08 -3.43 -2.65
CA VAL A 84 -4.25 -2.83 -1.61
C VAL A 84 -2.90 -2.42 -2.19
N ILE A 85 -2.24 -3.31 -2.92
CA ILE A 85 -0.92 -2.98 -3.48
C ILE A 85 -1.02 -1.85 -4.50
N LYS A 86 -2.12 -1.77 -5.25
CA LYS A 86 -2.32 -0.67 -6.22
C LYS A 86 -2.34 0.69 -5.53
N ALA A 87 -2.99 0.80 -4.38
CA ALA A 87 -3.00 2.03 -3.60
C ALA A 87 -1.58 2.42 -3.14
N ILE A 88 -0.78 1.43 -2.72
CA ILE A 88 0.61 1.66 -2.31
C ILE A 88 1.45 2.11 -3.51
N GLU A 89 1.35 1.40 -4.64
CA GLU A 89 2.08 1.74 -5.86
C GLU A 89 1.82 3.17 -6.30
N ASP A 90 0.54 3.56 -6.33
CA ASP A 90 0.14 4.89 -6.75
C ASP A 90 0.61 5.97 -5.77
N GLY A 91 0.60 5.67 -4.47
CA GLY A 91 1.09 6.59 -3.45
C GLY A 91 2.60 6.82 -3.53
N LEU A 92 3.35 5.88 -4.08
CA LEU A 92 4.80 5.96 -4.22
C LEU A 92 5.24 6.59 -5.56
N ASN A 93 4.34 6.75 -6.51
CA ASN A 93 4.65 7.34 -7.82
C ASN A 93 5.23 8.74 -7.67
N GLY A 94 6.37 8.97 -8.30
CA GLY A 94 7.05 10.27 -8.27
C GLY A 94 7.79 10.56 -6.97
N ILE A 95 7.75 9.65 -6.00
CA ILE A 95 8.42 9.79 -4.69
C ILE A 95 9.53 8.76 -4.55
N ALA A 96 9.17 7.47 -4.57
CA ALA A 96 10.13 6.38 -4.44
C ALA A 96 10.72 5.99 -5.79
N TYR A 97 9.94 6.07 -6.85
CA TYR A 97 10.36 5.79 -8.23
C TYR A 97 9.65 6.75 -9.17
N VAL A 98 10.11 6.80 -10.40
CA VAL A 98 9.54 7.72 -11.40
C VAL A 98 8.15 7.26 -11.82
N ASP A 99 8.00 5.94 -12.05
CA ASP A 99 6.74 5.37 -12.50
C ASP A 99 6.60 3.93 -12.01
N ASP A 100 5.39 3.51 -11.72
CA ASP A 100 5.12 2.16 -11.21
C ASP A 100 5.40 1.06 -12.24
N SER A 101 5.57 1.40 -13.51
CA SER A 101 6.04 0.47 -14.52
C SER A 101 7.44 -0.10 -14.22
N GLN A 102 8.21 0.56 -13.34
CA GLN A 102 9.52 0.09 -12.90
C GLN A 102 9.45 -1.09 -11.95
N ILE A 103 8.28 -1.38 -11.38
CA ILE A 103 8.11 -2.50 -10.46
C ILE A 103 8.13 -3.79 -11.27
N ALA A 104 9.27 -4.50 -11.23
CA ALA A 104 9.47 -5.74 -11.96
C ALA A 104 9.21 -6.98 -11.10
N TYR A 105 9.15 -6.81 -9.79
CA TYR A 105 8.94 -7.90 -8.84
C TYR A 105 8.10 -7.34 -7.66
N SER A 106 6.97 -7.95 -7.40
CA SER A 106 6.14 -7.52 -6.29
C SER A 106 5.66 -8.72 -5.46
N ILE A 107 5.62 -8.50 -4.15
CA ILE A 107 5.08 -9.47 -3.20
C ILE A 107 4.08 -8.70 -2.33
N VAL A 108 2.89 -9.27 -2.15
CA VAL A 108 1.90 -8.71 -1.24
C VAL A 108 1.27 -9.83 -0.42
N THR A 109 1.18 -9.60 0.89
CA THR A 109 0.59 -10.57 1.82
C THR A 109 -0.45 -9.88 2.68
N LYS A 110 -1.46 -10.63 3.11
CA LYS A 110 -2.48 -10.17 4.06
C LYS A 110 -2.53 -11.13 5.23
N GLN A 111 -2.38 -10.62 6.44
CA GLN A 111 -2.39 -11.41 7.67
C GLN A 111 -3.22 -10.71 8.75
N TRP A 112 -3.74 -11.48 9.68
CA TRP A 112 -4.36 -10.94 10.88
C TRP A 112 -3.28 -10.54 11.88
N ALA A 113 -3.54 -9.48 12.65
CA ALA A 113 -2.63 -8.98 13.66
C ALA A 113 -3.40 -8.33 14.80
N SER A 114 -2.69 -7.80 15.79
CA SER A 114 -3.31 -7.09 16.91
C SER A 114 -3.78 -5.68 16.52
N GLU A 115 -3.23 -5.12 15.45
CA GLU A 115 -3.57 -3.78 14.97
C GLU A 115 -3.50 -3.73 13.45
N ASP A 116 -4.15 -2.70 12.87
CA ASP A 116 -4.09 -2.41 11.44
C ASP A 116 -2.82 -1.64 11.11
N TYR A 117 -2.04 -2.14 10.17
CA TYR A 117 -0.89 -1.41 9.63
C TYR A 117 -0.35 -2.12 8.38
N VAL A 118 0.54 -1.43 7.67
CA VAL A 118 1.18 -1.97 6.47
C VAL A 118 2.68 -1.75 6.59
N ILE A 119 3.46 -2.75 6.22
CA ILE A 119 4.91 -2.63 6.09
C ILE A 119 5.25 -2.62 4.61
N VAL A 120 6.03 -1.64 4.19
CA VAL A 120 6.47 -1.49 2.80
C VAL A 120 7.98 -1.56 2.74
N GLU A 121 8.49 -2.41 1.87
CA GLU A 121 9.92 -2.53 1.60
C GLU A 121 10.14 -2.39 0.10
N LEU A 122 11.12 -1.61 -0.29
CA LEU A 122 11.42 -1.36 -1.69
C LEU A 122 12.92 -1.38 -1.90
N GLU A 123 13.37 -2.13 -2.92
CA GLU A 123 14.79 -2.23 -3.23
C GLU A 123 15.02 -2.21 -4.73
N GLU A 124 16.14 -1.62 -5.14
CA GLU A 124 16.57 -1.69 -6.54
C GLU A 124 17.02 -3.11 -6.89
N LEU A 125 16.68 -3.53 -8.07
CA LEU A 125 17.12 -4.82 -8.61
C LEU A 125 18.41 -4.70 -9.42
#